data_b7176afea555d821df717828356d946a
#
_entry.id   b7176afea555d821df717828356d946a
#
_cell.length_a   1.000
_cell.length_b   1.000
_cell.length_c   1.000
_cell.angle_alpha   90.00
_cell.angle_beta   90.00
_cell.angle_gamma   90.00
#
_symmetry.space_group_name_H-M   'P 1'
#
loop_
_entity.id
_entity.type
_entity.pdbx_description
1 polymer ?
#
loop_
_entity_poly.entity_id
_entity_poly.type
_entity_poly.pdbx_seq_one_letter_code
_entity_poly.pdbx_strand_id
1 'polypeptide(L)'
;MNVNPLLPPSLTRHAVENPFQSFWMGGYECTDKLNAWGNRVDFLHTTGHLQLIDDDYRDLHSFNIRTVREGIRWSQVETRPYQYDWNTVAYMMERGRRAGIQQVWDLCHFGFPDDLTPLHPLFARRFAALCRAFVEFYRSIDPDSTLIVTPINEVSFLSWLGGDARGTSPYCVGQGWEVKYHLMRAYIEGVAALRQADPAIRILTTEPLVNMVPVLQATPEQVAVAAHEHQNQFQATDMLSGRMCPELGGKPEYLDLVGLNFYYNNQWVVGTGEFLPWANDGFDPRWVPLRDLFMQVYERYQRPIVLSETSHPGEDRPLWIRFVGDESAAVIRKGIPLWGICLYPIIDRPDWDHLDPWHQAGLWDAEVSAEGVVTQDPPRRVLNQPYAEALRDVQAALALAQTATTGITVSGLGDPIPKRVQ
;
A
#
# COMPACT_ATOMS: atom_id res chain seq x y z
N MET A 1 18.97 -25.21 18.67
CA MET A 1 17.62 -25.71 18.93
C MET A 1 16.90 -25.70 17.58
N ASN A 2 16.53 -26.88 17.06
CA ASN A 2 15.84 -27.02 15.79
C ASN A 2 14.42 -26.47 15.92
N VAL A 3 14.14 -25.33 15.31
CA VAL A 3 12.80 -24.81 15.15
C VAL A 3 12.21 -25.53 13.93
N ASN A 4 11.31 -26.45 14.18
CA ASN A 4 10.51 -27.13 13.17
C ASN A 4 9.64 -26.06 12.46
N PRO A 5 9.73 -25.84 11.13
CA PRO A 5 8.84 -24.91 10.46
C PRO A 5 7.43 -25.53 10.52
N LEU A 6 6.56 -24.95 11.33
CA LEU A 6 5.14 -25.23 11.32
C LEU A 6 4.62 -24.97 9.90
N LEU A 7 4.15 -26.00 9.23
CA LEU A 7 3.42 -25.87 7.97
C LEU A 7 2.31 -24.83 8.18
N PRO A 8 2.14 -23.85 7.28
CA PRO A 8 1.07 -22.87 7.41
C PRO A 8 -0.28 -23.61 7.45
N PRO A 9 -1.23 -23.18 8.28
CA PRO A 9 -2.57 -23.73 8.25
C PRO A 9 -3.10 -23.64 6.83
N SER A 10 -3.81 -24.68 6.37
CA SER A 10 -4.39 -24.75 5.03
C SER A 10 -5.11 -23.46 4.73
N LEU A 11 -4.59 -22.67 3.78
CA LEU A 11 -5.25 -21.47 3.29
C LEU A 11 -6.65 -21.87 2.81
N THR A 12 -7.66 -21.16 3.22
CA THR A 12 -9.01 -21.33 2.65
C THR A 12 -8.91 -21.09 1.13
N ARG A 13 -9.74 -21.77 0.34
CA ARG A 13 -9.71 -21.70 -1.13
C ARG A 13 -9.70 -20.26 -1.67
N HIS A 14 -10.37 -19.31 -0.97
CA HIS A 14 -10.40 -17.89 -1.31
C HIS A 14 -9.05 -17.17 -1.09
N ALA A 15 -8.19 -17.65 -0.20
CA ALA A 15 -6.88 -17.06 0.03
C ALA A 15 -5.84 -17.43 -1.04
N VAL A 16 -6.15 -18.34 -1.96
CA VAL A 16 -5.25 -18.83 -3.01
C VAL A 16 -5.50 -18.11 -4.34
N GLU A 17 -6.65 -17.45 -4.51
CA GLU A 17 -7.02 -16.77 -5.76
C GLU A 17 -6.66 -15.29 -5.71
N ASN A 18 -6.04 -14.81 -6.80
CA ASN A 18 -5.76 -13.38 -6.98
C ASN A 18 -7.09 -12.62 -7.12
N PRO A 19 -7.42 -11.68 -6.21
CA PRO A 19 -8.70 -10.99 -6.23
C PRO A 19 -8.74 -9.78 -7.17
N PHE A 20 -7.60 -9.37 -7.74
CA PHE A 20 -7.49 -8.15 -8.52
C PHE A 20 -7.89 -8.36 -9.98
N GLN A 21 -8.62 -7.38 -10.54
CA GLN A 21 -9.05 -7.41 -11.95
C GLN A 21 -7.92 -7.05 -12.91
N SER A 22 -6.89 -6.38 -12.44
CA SER A 22 -5.69 -6.08 -13.23
C SER A 22 -4.43 -6.17 -12.38
N PHE A 23 -3.32 -6.56 -13.01
CA PHE A 23 -2.00 -6.59 -12.37
C PHE A 23 -1.48 -5.17 -12.10
N TRP A 24 -1.67 -4.26 -13.06
CA TRP A 24 -1.37 -2.84 -12.89
C TRP A 24 -2.57 -2.14 -12.26
N MET A 25 -2.31 -1.35 -11.25
CA MET A 25 -3.30 -0.64 -10.46
C MET A 25 -2.97 0.84 -10.41
N GLY A 26 -3.96 1.67 -10.17
CA GLY A 26 -3.78 3.09 -9.87
C GLY A 26 -4.20 3.39 -8.44
N GLY A 27 -3.50 4.29 -7.76
CA GLY A 27 -3.90 4.78 -6.45
C GLY A 27 -4.19 6.28 -6.50
N TYR A 28 -5.34 6.67 -6.01
CA TYR A 28 -5.68 8.08 -5.85
C TYR A 28 -5.30 8.49 -4.43
N GLU A 29 -4.47 9.55 -4.33
CA GLU A 29 -4.10 10.08 -3.01
C GLU A 29 -5.35 10.47 -2.24
N CYS A 30 -5.60 9.77 -1.14
CA CYS A 30 -6.84 9.91 -0.36
C CYS A 30 -6.59 10.36 1.08
N THR A 31 -5.38 10.84 1.39
CA THR A 31 -5.05 11.38 2.70
C THR A 31 -6.01 12.49 3.11
N ASP A 32 -6.57 12.34 4.33
CA ASP A 32 -7.44 13.31 4.98
C ASP A 32 -6.95 13.66 6.40
N LYS A 33 -5.62 13.70 6.57
CA LYS A 33 -4.96 13.92 7.88
C LYS A 33 -5.07 15.38 8.36
N LEU A 34 -4.80 15.60 9.64
CA LEU A 34 -4.34 16.90 10.12
C LEU A 34 -2.85 17.05 9.79
N ASN A 35 -2.46 18.14 9.15
CA ASN A 35 -1.06 18.40 8.79
C ASN A 35 -0.22 18.83 10.01
N ALA A 36 1.06 19.15 9.80
CA ALA A 36 1.98 19.55 10.87
C ALA A 36 1.53 20.78 11.67
N TRP A 37 0.63 21.60 11.11
CA TRP A 37 0.07 22.80 11.76
C TRP A 37 -1.35 22.63 12.27
N GLY A 38 -1.91 21.42 12.20
CA GLY A 38 -3.27 21.14 12.66
C GLY A 38 -4.37 21.49 11.67
N ASN A 39 -4.04 21.78 10.41
CA ASN A 39 -5.03 22.00 9.37
C ASN A 39 -5.42 20.66 8.70
N ARG A 40 -6.71 20.48 8.49
CA ARG A 40 -7.22 19.32 7.75
C ARG A 40 -6.87 19.44 6.27
N VAL A 41 -6.22 18.42 5.72
CA VAL A 41 -6.06 18.24 4.27
C VAL A 41 -7.08 17.21 3.77
N ASP A 42 -7.45 17.29 2.50
CA ASP A 42 -8.34 16.35 1.83
C ASP A 42 -7.91 16.24 0.36
N PHE A 43 -7.12 15.22 0.06
CA PHE A 43 -6.48 15.11 -1.25
C PHE A 43 -7.44 14.69 -2.36
N LEU A 44 -8.51 13.94 -2.08
CA LEU A 44 -9.52 13.66 -3.10
C LEU A 44 -10.22 14.95 -3.56
N HIS A 45 -10.35 15.94 -2.67
CA HIS A 45 -10.85 17.26 -3.01
C HIS A 45 -9.77 18.11 -3.68
N THR A 46 -8.58 18.23 -3.07
CA THR A 46 -7.47 19.07 -3.56
C THR A 46 -6.99 18.66 -4.96
N THR A 47 -6.94 17.38 -5.26
CA THR A 47 -6.61 16.90 -6.60
C THR A 47 -7.76 17.01 -7.59
N GLY A 48 -8.97 17.33 -7.15
CA GLY A 48 -10.18 17.36 -7.97
C GLY A 48 -10.66 15.98 -8.43
N HIS A 49 -10.16 14.88 -7.82
CA HIS A 49 -10.53 13.53 -8.24
C HIS A 49 -12.04 13.28 -8.17
N LEU A 50 -12.71 13.73 -7.10
CA LEU A 50 -14.16 13.56 -6.97
C LEU A 50 -14.97 14.26 -8.07
N GLN A 51 -14.46 15.35 -8.63
CA GLN A 51 -15.12 16.07 -9.72
C GLN A 51 -14.81 15.45 -11.09
N LEU A 52 -13.61 14.89 -11.26
CA LEU A 52 -13.09 14.34 -12.52
C LEU A 52 -13.13 12.79 -12.56
N ILE A 53 -13.76 12.13 -11.60
CA ILE A 53 -13.70 10.68 -11.41
C ILE A 53 -14.10 9.86 -12.65
N ASP A 54 -15.07 10.33 -13.42
CA ASP A 54 -15.48 9.66 -14.66
C ASP A 54 -14.38 9.71 -15.72
N ASP A 55 -13.69 10.83 -15.84
CA ASP A 55 -12.57 11.02 -16.76
C ASP A 55 -11.33 10.27 -16.26
N ASP A 56 -10.99 10.42 -14.97
CA ASP A 56 -9.87 9.74 -14.33
C ASP A 56 -9.99 8.20 -14.49
N TYR A 57 -11.17 7.62 -14.27
CA TYR A 57 -11.40 6.18 -14.47
C TYR A 57 -11.38 5.76 -15.94
N ARG A 58 -11.96 6.57 -16.83
CA ARG A 58 -11.93 6.28 -18.28
C ARG A 58 -10.49 6.21 -18.81
N ASP A 59 -9.64 7.14 -18.38
CA ASP A 59 -8.27 7.27 -18.87
C ASP A 59 -7.39 6.08 -18.46
N LEU A 60 -7.67 5.43 -17.32
CA LEU A 60 -6.99 4.19 -16.88
C LEU A 60 -7.10 3.05 -17.88
N HIS A 61 -8.20 2.96 -18.62
CA HIS A 61 -8.40 1.89 -19.61
C HIS A 61 -7.34 1.87 -20.70
N SER A 62 -6.76 3.02 -21.05
CA SER A 62 -5.68 3.14 -22.03
C SER A 62 -4.37 2.45 -21.62
N PHE A 63 -4.27 2.07 -20.33
CA PHE A 63 -3.17 1.34 -19.72
C PHE A 63 -3.58 -0.02 -19.16
N ASN A 64 -4.76 -0.55 -19.53
CA ASN A 64 -5.31 -1.80 -19.00
C ASN A 64 -5.39 -1.85 -17.46
N ILE A 65 -5.52 -0.70 -16.82
CA ILE A 65 -5.74 -0.59 -15.37
C ILE A 65 -7.24 -0.69 -15.11
N ARG A 66 -7.63 -1.65 -14.26
CA ARG A 66 -9.03 -1.91 -13.87
C ARG A 66 -9.21 -2.07 -12.36
N THR A 67 -8.13 -1.96 -11.61
CA THR A 67 -8.15 -1.97 -10.16
C THR A 67 -7.51 -0.68 -9.66
N VAL A 68 -8.17 -0.02 -8.72
CA VAL A 68 -7.67 1.22 -8.09
C VAL A 68 -7.73 1.13 -6.59
N ARG A 69 -6.87 1.90 -5.90
CA ARG A 69 -7.00 2.18 -4.46
C ARG A 69 -7.70 3.51 -4.26
N GLU A 70 -8.69 3.50 -3.39
CA GLU A 70 -9.55 4.62 -3.04
C GLU A 70 -9.70 4.73 -1.53
N GLY A 71 -9.91 5.93 -0.99
CA GLY A 71 -10.11 6.13 0.44
C GLY A 71 -11.51 6.61 0.78
N ILE A 72 -12.06 6.07 1.89
CA ILE A 72 -13.34 6.55 2.38
C ILE A 72 -13.23 7.92 3.09
N ARG A 73 -12.03 8.30 3.55
CA ARG A 73 -11.77 9.51 4.36
C ARG A 73 -12.55 9.46 5.68
N TRP A 74 -12.05 8.70 6.65
CA TRP A 74 -12.73 8.49 7.93
C TRP A 74 -13.14 9.79 8.61
N SER A 75 -12.28 10.84 8.55
CA SER A 75 -12.59 12.14 9.14
C SER A 75 -13.83 12.82 8.55
N GLN A 76 -14.17 12.50 7.30
CA GLN A 76 -15.32 13.06 6.58
C GLN A 76 -16.57 12.20 6.72
N VAL A 77 -16.39 10.87 6.72
CA VAL A 77 -17.49 9.91 6.77
C VAL A 77 -18.14 9.87 8.16
N GLU A 78 -17.35 9.87 9.25
CA GLU A 78 -17.89 9.86 10.60
C GLU A 78 -18.22 11.28 11.07
N THR A 79 -19.42 11.76 10.74
CA THR A 79 -19.89 13.12 11.05
C THR A 79 -20.09 13.38 12.53
N ARG A 80 -20.38 12.34 13.30
CA ARG A 80 -20.46 12.28 14.76
C ARG A 80 -20.07 10.88 15.21
N PRO A 81 -19.65 10.66 16.47
CA PRO A 81 -19.33 9.32 16.94
C PRO A 81 -20.39 8.28 16.60
N TYR A 82 -20.00 7.28 15.81
CA TYR A 82 -20.84 6.17 15.31
C TYR A 82 -21.97 6.59 14.34
N GLN A 83 -21.92 7.79 13.76
CA GLN A 83 -22.86 8.25 12.75
C GLN A 83 -22.10 8.55 11.44
N TYR A 84 -22.47 7.84 10.38
CA TYR A 84 -21.72 7.86 9.13
C TYR A 84 -22.54 8.45 7.99
N ASP A 85 -21.92 9.33 7.21
CA ASP A 85 -22.41 9.79 5.91
C ASP A 85 -21.63 9.09 4.80
N TRP A 86 -22.30 8.19 4.09
CA TRP A 86 -21.71 7.41 3.02
C TRP A 86 -21.93 8.01 1.62
N ASN A 87 -22.49 9.20 1.48
CA ASN A 87 -22.87 9.76 0.18
C ASN A 87 -21.71 9.83 -0.80
N THR A 88 -20.53 10.29 -0.37
CA THR A 88 -19.33 10.34 -1.22
C THR A 88 -18.86 8.95 -1.61
N VAL A 89 -18.87 8.00 -0.68
CA VAL A 89 -18.46 6.62 -0.95
C VAL A 89 -19.43 5.97 -1.93
N ALA A 90 -20.76 6.14 -1.74
CA ALA A 90 -21.78 5.67 -2.67
C ALA A 90 -21.57 6.23 -4.09
N TYR A 91 -21.26 7.52 -4.17
CA TYR A 91 -20.94 8.18 -5.43
C TYR A 91 -19.74 7.53 -6.11
N MET A 92 -18.63 7.34 -5.40
CA MET A 92 -17.41 6.71 -5.93
C MET A 92 -17.67 5.26 -6.36
N MET A 93 -18.43 4.48 -5.57
CA MET A 93 -18.82 3.10 -5.92
C MET A 93 -19.63 3.06 -7.22
N GLU A 94 -20.61 3.98 -7.39
CA GLU A 94 -21.41 4.05 -8.60
C GLU A 94 -20.56 4.40 -9.84
N ARG A 95 -19.59 5.33 -9.71
CA ARG A 95 -18.67 5.67 -10.80
C ARG A 95 -17.75 4.52 -11.15
N GLY A 96 -17.17 3.84 -10.15
CA GLY A 96 -16.35 2.64 -10.36
C GLY A 96 -17.13 1.54 -11.08
N ARG A 97 -18.35 1.24 -10.63
CA ARG A 97 -19.22 0.26 -11.27
C ARG A 97 -19.51 0.60 -12.74
N ARG A 98 -19.85 1.87 -13.05
CA ARG A 98 -20.11 2.31 -14.44
C ARG A 98 -18.88 2.22 -15.32
N ALA A 99 -17.71 2.54 -14.79
CA ALA A 99 -16.45 2.46 -15.51
C ALA A 99 -15.88 1.04 -15.59
N GLY A 100 -16.44 0.04 -14.89
CA GLY A 100 -15.87 -1.31 -14.78
C GLY A 100 -14.54 -1.33 -14.05
N ILE A 101 -14.39 -0.46 -13.04
CA ILE A 101 -13.21 -0.32 -12.18
C ILE A 101 -13.50 -0.98 -10.83
N GLN A 102 -12.65 -1.91 -10.43
CA GLN A 102 -12.61 -2.48 -9.10
C GLN A 102 -11.92 -1.52 -8.13
N GLN A 103 -12.53 -1.26 -6.99
CA GLN A 103 -12.00 -0.37 -5.96
C GLN A 103 -11.50 -1.18 -4.77
N VAL A 104 -10.26 -0.95 -4.35
CA VAL A 104 -9.67 -1.37 -3.07
C VAL A 104 -9.81 -0.20 -2.11
N TRP A 105 -10.41 -0.43 -0.94
CA TRP A 105 -10.84 0.64 -0.05
C TRP A 105 -9.91 0.82 1.13
N ASP A 106 -9.27 1.99 1.22
CA ASP A 106 -8.52 2.42 2.40
C ASP A 106 -9.50 3.04 3.41
N LEU A 107 -9.64 2.41 4.60
CA LEU A 107 -10.56 2.90 5.62
C LEU A 107 -9.95 4.03 6.47
N CYS A 108 -8.63 4.00 6.65
CA CYS A 108 -7.88 5.07 7.30
C CYS A 108 -6.57 5.30 6.55
N HIS A 109 -6.51 6.39 5.78
CA HIS A 109 -5.30 6.84 5.09
C HIS A 109 -4.82 8.12 5.78
N PHE A 110 -4.25 7.95 6.99
CA PHE A 110 -3.70 8.96 7.89
C PHE A 110 -4.71 9.93 8.53
N GLY A 111 -5.99 9.90 8.12
CA GLY A 111 -7.04 10.76 8.65
C GLY A 111 -8.02 10.03 9.55
N PHE A 112 -8.47 10.70 10.61
CA PHE A 112 -9.50 10.24 11.53
C PHE A 112 -10.24 11.48 12.11
N PRO A 113 -11.43 11.32 12.74
CA PRO A 113 -12.18 12.43 13.31
C PRO A 113 -11.37 13.30 14.27
N ASP A 114 -11.62 14.61 14.30
CA ASP A 114 -10.86 15.60 15.08
C ASP A 114 -10.91 15.35 16.61
N ASP A 115 -11.95 14.68 17.08
CA ASP A 115 -12.11 14.31 18.50
C ASP A 115 -11.36 13.02 18.88
N LEU A 116 -10.62 12.42 17.95
CA LEU A 116 -9.85 11.20 18.15
C LEU A 116 -8.34 11.43 17.93
N THR A 117 -7.57 10.63 18.63
CA THR A 117 -6.17 10.35 18.31
C THR A 117 -5.91 8.86 18.49
N PRO A 118 -4.86 8.26 17.92
CA PRO A 118 -4.52 6.86 18.20
C PRO A 118 -4.41 6.53 19.69
N LEU A 119 -4.02 7.50 20.53
CA LEU A 119 -3.90 7.35 21.99
C LEU A 119 -5.24 7.52 22.74
N HIS A 120 -6.33 7.89 22.05
CA HIS A 120 -7.62 8.05 22.68
C HIS A 120 -8.23 6.67 23.05
N PRO A 121 -8.75 6.48 24.27
CA PRO A 121 -9.28 5.17 24.73
C PRO A 121 -10.33 4.54 23.84
N LEU A 122 -11.10 5.34 23.08
CA LEU A 122 -12.14 4.87 22.18
C LEU A 122 -11.67 4.67 20.74
N PHE A 123 -10.41 4.96 20.39
CA PHE A 123 -9.94 4.92 19.00
C PHE A 123 -10.17 3.55 18.36
N ALA A 124 -9.67 2.47 18.98
CA ALA A 124 -9.83 1.12 18.44
C ALA A 124 -11.33 0.71 18.34
N ARG A 125 -12.12 1.04 19.34
CA ARG A 125 -13.56 0.73 19.34
C ARG A 125 -14.32 1.47 18.23
N ARG A 126 -14.02 2.76 18.02
CA ARG A 126 -14.66 3.55 16.94
C ARG A 126 -14.21 3.07 15.57
N PHE A 127 -12.93 2.74 15.40
CA PHE A 127 -12.44 2.17 14.16
C PHE A 127 -13.08 0.81 13.83
N ALA A 128 -13.21 -0.08 14.80
CA ALA A 128 -13.89 -1.36 14.60
C ALA A 128 -15.39 -1.18 14.25
N ALA A 129 -16.04 -0.16 14.83
CA ALA A 129 -17.43 0.18 14.49
C ALA A 129 -17.55 0.74 13.06
N LEU A 130 -16.61 1.61 12.64
CA LEU A 130 -16.49 2.08 11.26
C LEU A 130 -16.33 0.92 10.28
N CYS A 131 -15.41 0.00 10.57
CA CYS A 131 -15.15 -1.18 9.74
C CYS A 131 -16.42 -2.00 9.50
N ARG A 132 -17.18 -2.27 10.55
CA ARG A 132 -18.46 -3.00 10.44
C ARG A 132 -19.48 -2.21 9.63
N ALA A 133 -19.68 -0.93 9.94
CA ALA A 133 -20.63 -0.08 9.24
C ALA A 133 -20.31 0.07 7.76
N PHE A 134 -19.01 0.13 7.40
CA PHE A 134 -18.59 0.16 6.02
C PHE A 134 -18.98 -1.12 5.26
N VAL A 135 -18.74 -2.30 5.83
CA VAL A 135 -19.13 -3.57 5.19
C VAL A 135 -20.65 -3.65 5.03
N GLU A 136 -21.41 -3.31 6.06
CA GLU A 136 -22.88 -3.32 6.01
C GLU A 136 -23.40 -2.37 4.91
N PHE A 137 -22.84 -1.17 4.85
CA PHE A 137 -23.13 -0.19 3.80
C PHE A 137 -22.74 -0.72 2.42
N TYR A 138 -21.49 -1.19 2.24
CA TYR A 138 -20.99 -1.68 0.96
C TYR A 138 -21.85 -2.82 0.41
N ARG A 139 -22.17 -3.81 1.26
CA ARG A 139 -22.98 -4.97 0.90
C ARG A 139 -24.44 -4.62 0.60
N SER A 140 -24.95 -3.50 1.11
CA SER A 140 -26.29 -3.00 0.74
C SER A 140 -26.36 -2.49 -0.71
N ILE A 141 -25.22 -2.11 -1.30
CA ILE A 141 -25.10 -1.62 -2.69
C ILE A 141 -24.58 -2.72 -3.62
N ASP A 142 -23.56 -3.45 -3.19
CA ASP A 142 -22.86 -4.49 -3.96
C ASP A 142 -22.69 -5.76 -3.11
N PRO A 143 -23.69 -6.68 -3.14
CA PRO A 143 -23.68 -7.86 -2.31
C PRO A 143 -22.68 -8.94 -2.77
N ASP A 144 -22.31 -8.97 -4.05
CA ASP A 144 -21.67 -10.13 -4.68
C ASP A 144 -20.21 -9.93 -5.06
N SER A 145 -19.75 -8.68 -5.18
CA SER A 145 -18.37 -8.40 -5.61
C SER A 145 -17.33 -8.78 -4.55
N THR A 146 -16.10 -9.02 -5.00
CA THR A 146 -14.97 -9.20 -4.08
C THR A 146 -14.61 -7.87 -3.44
N LEU A 147 -14.88 -7.74 -2.14
CA LEU A 147 -14.50 -6.57 -1.35
C LEU A 147 -13.05 -6.72 -0.86
N ILE A 148 -12.20 -5.76 -1.19
CA ILE A 148 -10.79 -5.69 -0.78
C ILE A 148 -10.61 -4.41 0.03
N VAL A 149 -10.03 -4.53 1.22
CA VAL A 149 -9.89 -3.42 2.17
C VAL A 149 -8.47 -3.32 2.69
N THR A 150 -7.94 -2.10 2.75
CA THR A 150 -6.80 -1.71 3.57
C THR A 150 -7.33 -1.04 4.84
N PRO A 151 -7.26 -1.68 6.02
CA PRO A 151 -7.82 -1.09 7.24
C PRO A 151 -7.16 0.23 7.63
N ILE A 152 -5.83 0.23 7.82
CA ILE A 152 -5.05 1.46 8.09
C ILE A 152 -3.80 1.42 7.21
N ASN A 153 -3.63 2.43 6.38
CA ASN A 153 -2.44 2.57 5.54
C ASN A 153 -1.21 2.90 6.40
N GLU A 154 -0.09 2.21 6.13
CA GLU A 154 1.24 2.49 6.68
C GLU A 154 1.29 2.78 8.19
N VAL A 155 0.86 1.82 9.00
CA VAL A 155 0.89 1.95 10.46
C VAL A 155 2.28 2.37 10.96
N SER A 156 3.33 1.82 10.39
CA SER A 156 4.71 2.13 10.78
C SER A 156 5.08 3.58 10.47
N PHE A 157 4.68 4.10 9.30
CA PHE A 157 4.90 5.50 8.94
C PHE A 157 4.02 6.45 9.76
N LEU A 158 2.73 6.15 9.89
CA LEU A 158 1.80 6.97 10.67
C LEU A 158 2.24 7.07 12.15
N SER A 159 2.74 5.96 12.72
CA SER A 159 3.24 5.96 14.11
C SER A 159 4.49 6.83 14.29
N TRP A 160 5.40 6.81 13.32
CA TRP A 160 6.55 7.72 13.31
C TRP A 160 6.12 9.18 13.11
N LEU A 161 5.28 9.44 12.11
CA LEU A 161 4.85 10.79 11.77
C LEU A 161 4.10 11.48 12.92
N GLY A 162 3.20 10.77 13.60
CA GLY A 162 2.40 11.29 14.71
C GLY A 162 3.05 11.12 16.08
N GLY A 163 3.88 10.08 16.27
CA GLY A 163 4.47 9.71 17.55
C GLY A 163 5.88 10.26 17.80
N ASP A 164 6.64 10.52 16.73
CA ASP A 164 8.04 10.96 16.85
C ASP A 164 8.32 12.27 16.12
N ALA A 165 7.74 12.47 14.93
CA ALA A 165 8.06 13.59 14.04
C ALA A 165 7.14 14.81 14.19
N ARG A 166 6.03 14.72 14.93
CA ARG A 166 5.02 15.78 15.09
C ARG A 166 4.38 16.26 13.78
N GLY A 167 4.40 15.42 12.75
CA GLY A 167 3.88 15.78 11.41
C GLY A 167 2.37 15.58 11.26
N THR A 168 1.71 14.96 12.24
CA THR A 168 0.25 14.79 12.32
C THR A 168 -0.19 14.49 13.75
N SER A 169 -1.51 14.48 14.01
CA SER A 169 -2.07 14.03 15.29
C SER A 169 -1.57 12.60 15.62
N PRO A 170 -1.12 12.35 16.86
CA PRO A 170 -1.24 13.13 18.10
C PRO A 170 -0.11 14.14 18.38
N TYR A 171 0.75 14.47 17.42
CA TYR A 171 1.85 15.44 17.54
C TYR A 171 2.85 15.16 18.65
N CYS A 172 3.10 13.88 18.93
CA CYS A 172 4.02 13.44 19.97
C CYS A 172 5.48 13.45 19.50
N VAL A 173 6.40 13.30 20.48
CA VAL A 173 7.83 13.07 20.28
C VAL A 173 8.27 11.92 21.19
N GLY A 174 9.02 10.95 20.66
CA GLY A 174 9.49 9.80 21.41
C GLY A 174 8.39 8.84 21.87
N GLN A 175 7.22 8.85 21.20
CA GLN A 175 6.08 7.97 21.48
C GLN A 175 5.65 7.14 20.26
N GLY A 176 6.53 6.98 19.27
CA GLY A 176 6.21 6.22 18.06
C GLY A 176 5.78 4.78 18.35
N TRP A 177 6.44 4.11 19.31
CA TRP A 177 6.04 2.77 19.75
C TRP A 177 4.63 2.73 20.35
N GLU A 178 4.32 3.66 21.25
CA GLU A 178 3.01 3.74 21.89
C GLU A 178 1.90 3.98 20.85
N VAL A 179 2.13 4.92 19.94
CA VAL A 179 1.20 5.20 18.83
C VAL A 179 1.05 3.96 17.95
N LYS A 180 2.15 3.27 17.58
CA LYS A 180 2.10 2.03 16.80
C LYS A 180 1.26 0.95 17.50
N TYR A 181 1.50 0.73 18.79
CA TYR A 181 0.77 -0.27 19.57
C TYR A 181 -0.75 -0.03 19.55
N HIS A 182 -1.16 1.22 19.76
CA HIS A 182 -2.57 1.60 19.74
C HIS A 182 -3.19 1.52 18.32
N LEU A 183 -2.46 1.92 17.29
CA LEU A 183 -2.87 1.76 15.89
C LEU A 183 -3.05 0.27 15.55
N MET A 184 -2.10 -0.58 15.96
CA MET A 184 -2.19 -2.02 15.71
C MET A 184 -3.33 -2.68 16.48
N ARG A 185 -3.63 -2.21 17.69
CA ARG A 185 -4.84 -2.62 18.40
C ARG A 185 -6.09 -2.31 17.58
N ALA A 186 -6.21 -1.07 17.08
CA ALA A 186 -7.33 -0.67 16.25
C ALA A 186 -7.40 -1.48 14.94
N TYR A 187 -6.26 -1.72 14.30
CA TYR A 187 -6.15 -2.52 13.08
C TYR A 187 -6.69 -3.94 13.31
N ILE A 188 -6.22 -4.62 14.35
CA ILE A 188 -6.59 -6.00 14.66
C ILE A 188 -8.08 -6.10 15.04
N GLU A 189 -8.59 -5.19 15.89
CA GLU A 189 -10.02 -5.11 16.22
C GLU A 189 -10.87 -4.80 14.96
N GLY A 190 -10.35 -3.94 14.07
CA GLY A 190 -10.96 -3.62 12.78
C GLY A 190 -11.05 -4.82 11.85
N VAL A 191 -9.95 -5.57 11.67
CA VAL A 191 -9.94 -6.81 10.86
C VAL A 191 -10.91 -7.85 11.41
N ALA A 192 -10.96 -8.01 12.73
CA ALA A 192 -11.92 -8.90 13.36
C ALA A 192 -13.38 -8.48 13.05
N ALA A 193 -13.68 -7.18 13.12
CA ALA A 193 -15.01 -6.64 12.81
C ALA A 193 -15.37 -6.80 11.31
N LEU A 194 -14.42 -6.53 10.40
CA LEU A 194 -14.57 -6.73 8.95
C LEU A 194 -14.93 -8.18 8.63
N ARG A 195 -14.14 -9.13 9.12
CA ARG A 195 -14.35 -10.56 8.88
C ARG A 195 -15.58 -11.13 9.58
N GLN A 196 -16.00 -10.54 10.69
CA GLN A 196 -17.27 -10.91 11.35
C GLN A 196 -18.48 -10.46 10.51
N ALA A 197 -18.39 -9.29 9.86
CA ALA A 197 -19.45 -8.76 9.01
C ALA A 197 -19.47 -9.46 7.63
N ASP A 198 -18.29 -9.77 7.07
CA ASP A 198 -18.12 -10.48 5.81
C ASP A 198 -16.91 -11.41 5.85
N PRO A 199 -17.09 -12.73 6.05
CA PRO A 199 -15.97 -13.68 6.07
C PRO A 199 -15.19 -13.80 4.75
N ALA A 200 -15.77 -13.36 3.63
CA ALA A 200 -15.13 -13.41 2.29
C ALA A 200 -14.25 -12.18 2.00
N ILE A 201 -14.27 -11.18 2.87
CA ILE A 201 -13.48 -9.95 2.68
C ILE A 201 -12.00 -10.24 2.57
N ARG A 202 -11.33 -9.57 1.62
CA ARG A 202 -9.89 -9.64 1.44
C ARG A 202 -9.21 -8.46 2.13
N ILE A 203 -8.14 -8.74 2.84
CA ILE A 203 -7.38 -7.72 3.59
C ILE A 203 -6.03 -7.51 2.89
N LEU A 204 -5.81 -6.30 2.41
CA LEU A 204 -4.53 -5.85 1.86
C LEU A 204 -3.83 -5.01 2.95
N THR A 205 -2.72 -5.51 3.49
CA THR A 205 -1.84 -4.66 4.30
C THR A 205 -1.08 -3.70 3.38
N THR A 206 -0.65 -2.57 3.92
CA THR A 206 0.14 -1.59 3.18
C THR A 206 1.16 -1.00 4.15
N GLU A 207 2.39 -1.50 4.10
CA GLU A 207 3.48 -1.05 4.98
C GLU A 207 4.69 -0.62 4.15
N PRO A 208 5.48 0.36 4.62
CA PRO A 208 6.72 0.73 3.96
C PRO A 208 7.67 -0.46 3.87
N LEU A 209 8.20 -0.70 2.67
CA LEU A 209 9.31 -1.63 2.46
C LEU A 209 10.61 -0.83 2.43
N VAL A 210 11.49 -1.06 3.39
CA VAL A 210 12.66 -0.23 3.59
C VAL A 210 13.94 -1.04 3.72
N ASN A 211 15.09 -0.41 3.44
CA ASN A 211 16.40 -0.91 3.77
C ASN A 211 17.17 0.14 4.60
N MET A 212 17.40 -0.16 5.85
CA MET A 212 18.13 0.69 6.79
C MET A 212 19.52 0.12 7.00
N VAL A 213 20.55 0.92 6.75
CA VAL A 213 21.94 0.48 6.76
C VAL A 213 22.80 1.30 7.73
N PRO A 214 23.91 0.75 8.25
CA PRO A 214 24.85 1.51 9.07
C PRO A 214 25.68 2.47 8.19
N VAL A 215 26.36 3.43 8.81
CA VAL A 215 27.37 4.26 8.15
C VAL A 215 28.50 3.39 7.57
N LEU A 216 29.23 3.90 6.59
CA LEU A 216 30.44 3.24 6.10
C LEU A 216 31.47 3.18 7.26
N GLN A 217 32.18 2.05 7.38
CA GLN A 217 33.13 1.78 8.47
C GLN A 217 32.48 1.82 9.87
N ALA A 218 31.23 1.37 9.97
CA ALA A 218 30.49 1.32 11.21
C ALA A 218 31.17 0.43 12.28
N THR A 219 31.03 0.81 13.55
CA THR A 219 31.37 -0.07 14.67
C THR A 219 30.39 -1.24 14.77
N PRO A 220 30.74 -2.35 15.46
CA PRO A 220 29.80 -3.45 15.70
C PRO A 220 28.48 -3.01 16.34
N GLU A 221 28.52 -2.01 17.22
CA GLU A 221 27.33 -1.44 17.87
C GLU A 221 26.44 -0.70 16.86
N GLN A 222 27.03 0.08 15.95
CA GLN A 222 26.30 0.79 14.89
C GLN A 222 25.68 -0.19 13.90
N VAL A 223 26.37 -1.29 13.57
CA VAL A 223 25.81 -2.38 12.75
C VAL A 223 24.62 -3.02 13.44
N ALA A 224 24.73 -3.30 14.75
CA ALA A 224 23.63 -3.90 15.52
C ALA A 224 22.41 -2.98 15.61
N VAL A 225 22.62 -1.66 15.80
CA VAL A 225 21.53 -0.66 15.80
C VAL A 225 20.86 -0.63 14.44
N ALA A 226 21.60 -0.53 13.34
CA ALA A 226 21.02 -0.50 11.99
C ALA A 226 20.23 -1.78 11.67
N ALA A 227 20.75 -2.94 12.07
CA ALA A 227 20.05 -4.21 11.90
C ALA A 227 18.74 -4.26 12.72
N HIS A 228 18.74 -3.71 13.94
CA HIS A 228 17.54 -3.60 14.76
C HIS A 228 16.49 -2.68 14.10
N GLU A 229 16.91 -1.49 13.70
CA GLU A 229 16.02 -0.52 13.02
C GLU A 229 15.45 -1.11 11.73
N HIS A 230 16.26 -1.80 10.93
CA HIS A 230 15.78 -2.48 9.75
C HIS A 230 14.69 -3.54 10.04
N GLN A 231 14.78 -4.26 11.17
CA GLN A 231 13.78 -5.24 11.57
C GLN A 231 12.47 -4.60 12.05
N ASN A 232 12.49 -3.34 12.49
CA ASN A 232 11.31 -2.63 12.98
C ASN A 232 10.22 -2.45 11.89
N GLN A 233 10.59 -2.51 10.60
CA GLN A 233 9.62 -2.48 9.51
C GLN A 233 8.60 -3.63 9.53
N PHE A 234 8.94 -4.76 10.17
CA PHE A 234 8.07 -5.94 10.23
C PHE A 234 7.12 -5.94 11.42
N GLN A 235 7.27 -5.01 12.38
CA GLN A 235 6.52 -5.01 13.65
C GLN A 235 5.00 -5.01 13.43
N ALA A 236 4.48 -4.14 12.56
CA ALA A 236 3.04 -4.05 12.31
C ALA A 236 2.49 -5.38 11.75
N THR A 237 3.14 -5.95 10.75
CA THR A 237 2.74 -7.21 10.13
C THR A 237 2.92 -8.40 11.09
N ASP A 238 3.95 -8.38 11.95
CA ASP A 238 4.16 -9.39 12.98
C ASP A 238 3.09 -9.31 14.07
N MET A 239 2.66 -8.11 14.49
CA MET A 239 1.52 -7.93 15.41
C MET A 239 0.23 -8.44 14.79
N LEU A 240 -0.06 -8.09 13.53
CA LEU A 240 -1.25 -8.56 12.83
C LEU A 240 -1.31 -10.09 12.74
N SER A 241 -0.18 -10.73 12.46
CA SER A 241 -0.07 -12.19 12.35
C SER A 241 0.07 -12.92 13.69
N GLY A 242 0.10 -12.20 14.82
CA GLY A 242 0.22 -12.76 16.17
C GLY A 242 1.63 -13.22 16.55
N ARG A 243 2.66 -12.84 15.77
CA ARG A 243 4.07 -13.17 16.07
C ARG A 243 4.67 -12.23 17.10
N MET A 244 4.08 -11.03 17.25
CA MET A 244 4.49 -10.00 18.19
C MET A 244 3.26 -9.49 18.93
N CYS A 245 3.39 -9.11 20.21
CA CYS A 245 2.31 -8.59 21.04
C CYS A 245 1.03 -9.46 20.99
N PRO A 246 1.10 -10.78 21.31
CA PRO A 246 -0.01 -11.70 21.15
C PRO A 246 -1.26 -11.30 21.95
N GLU A 247 -1.13 -10.47 22.97
CA GLU A 247 -2.22 -9.89 23.77
C GLU A 247 -3.14 -8.98 22.94
N LEU A 248 -2.67 -8.45 21.79
CA LEU A 248 -3.50 -7.68 20.85
C LEU A 248 -4.49 -8.57 20.08
N GLY A 249 -4.31 -9.89 20.09
CA GLY A 249 -5.21 -10.83 19.42
C GLY A 249 -5.00 -10.97 17.92
N GLY A 250 -3.83 -10.57 17.41
CA GLY A 250 -3.42 -10.83 16.03
C GLY A 250 -3.37 -12.33 15.74
N LYS A 251 -3.62 -12.72 14.49
CA LYS A 251 -3.70 -14.12 14.06
C LYS A 251 -3.10 -14.32 12.67
N PRO A 252 -2.51 -15.51 12.36
CA PRO A 252 -1.96 -15.77 11.03
C PRO A 252 -2.96 -15.59 9.88
N GLU A 253 -4.25 -15.91 10.12
CA GLU A 253 -5.31 -15.73 9.14
C GLU A 253 -5.73 -14.27 8.88
N TYR A 254 -5.31 -13.33 9.73
CA TYR A 254 -5.55 -11.91 9.49
C TYR A 254 -4.60 -11.33 8.44
N LEU A 255 -3.45 -11.94 8.25
CA LEU A 255 -2.51 -11.60 7.20
C LEU A 255 -2.88 -12.35 5.91
N ASP A 256 -3.55 -11.66 4.98
CA ASP A 256 -4.05 -12.21 3.72
C ASP A 256 -3.15 -11.80 2.54
N LEU A 257 -3.18 -10.55 2.11
CA LEU A 257 -2.36 -9.98 1.05
C LEU A 257 -1.34 -9.02 1.66
N VAL A 258 -0.06 -9.21 1.35
CA VAL A 258 1.01 -8.36 1.88
C VAL A 258 1.31 -7.26 0.87
N GLY A 259 0.77 -6.07 1.12
CA GLY A 259 1.08 -4.86 0.36
C GLY A 259 2.33 -4.18 0.92
N LEU A 260 3.16 -3.74 0.01
CA LEU A 260 4.45 -3.11 0.29
C LEU A 260 4.55 -1.80 -0.47
N ASN A 261 4.87 -0.72 0.23
CA ASN A 261 5.04 0.60 -0.34
C ASN A 261 6.54 0.87 -0.51
N PHE A 262 6.99 1.04 -1.75
CA PHE A 262 8.40 1.23 -2.05
C PHE A 262 8.61 2.38 -3.01
N TYR A 263 9.40 3.35 -2.57
CA TYR A 263 9.75 4.55 -3.30
C TYR A 263 11.28 4.70 -3.42
N TYR A 264 11.74 5.61 -4.23
CA TYR A 264 13.15 5.86 -4.52
C TYR A 264 14.00 6.20 -3.29
N ASN A 265 13.38 6.69 -2.24
CA ASN A 265 14.00 7.10 -0.96
C ASN A 265 13.76 6.11 0.18
N ASN A 266 13.35 4.88 -0.09
CA ASN A 266 13.09 3.88 0.95
C ASN A 266 14.34 3.14 1.44
N GLN A 267 15.53 3.58 1.04
CA GLN A 267 16.78 3.03 1.54
C GLN A 267 17.68 4.16 2.08
N TRP A 268 18.07 4.07 3.34
CA TRP A 268 18.82 5.15 3.99
C TRP A 268 19.78 4.67 5.09
N VAL A 269 20.69 5.59 5.48
CA VAL A 269 21.69 5.38 6.52
C VAL A 269 21.09 5.76 7.88
N VAL A 270 21.11 4.82 8.84
CA VAL A 270 20.61 5.03 10.20
C VAL A 270 21.45 6.10 10.91
N GLY A 271 20.77 7.04 11.56
CA GLY A 271 21.36 8.13 12.32
C GLY A 271 21.69 9.40 11.52
N THR A 272 21.87 9.30 10.19
CA THR A 272 22.08 10.48 9.32
C THR A 272 20.85 10.84 8.51
N GLY A 273 20.00 9.85 8.19
CA GLY A 273 18.86 10.02 7.27
C GLY A 273 19.29 10.20 5.80
N GLU A 274 20.56 10.00 5.47
CA GLU A 274 21.07 10.08 4.10
C GLU A 274 20.50 8.94 3.27
N PHE A 275 19.81 9.27 2.15
CA PHE A 275 19.26 8.28 1.23
C PHE A 275 20.37 7.63 0.40
N LEU A 276 20.24 6.32 0.18
CA LEU A 276 21.10 5.62 -0.75
C LEU A 276 20.66 5.91 -2.20
N PRO A 277 21.59 6.20 -3.11
CA PRO A 277 21.28 6.44 -4.52
C PRO A 277 20.74 5.16 -5.17
N TRP A 278 19.60 5.26 -5.88
CA TRP A 278 18.96 4.14 -6.59
C TRP A 278 19.34 4.06 -8.06
N ALA A 279 19.82 5.17 -8.64
CA ALA A 279 20.22 5.30 -10.04
C ALA A 279 21.66 5.82 -10.16
N ASN A 280 22.06 6.24 -11.37
CA ASN A 280 23.42 6.53 -11.82
C ASN A 280 24.26 7.54 -11.01
N ASP A 281 23.77 8.09 -9.93
CA ASP A 281 24.48 9.08 -9.09
C ASP A 281 25.59 8.49 -8.22
N GLY A 282 25.89 7.20 -8.42
CA GLY A 282 26.93 6.48 -7.72
C GLY A 282 26.44 5.12 -7.23
N PHE A 283 27.31 4.12 -7.28
CA PHE A 283 27.04 2.80 -6.71
C PHE A 283 27.32 2.83 -5.20
N ASP A 284 26.29 2.62 -4.39
CA ASP A 284 26.47 2.33 -2.96
C ASP A 284 26.35 0.82 -2.74
N PRO A 285 27.40 0.14 -2.21
CA PRO A 285 27.37 -1.31 -1.99
C PRO A 285 26.35 -1.77 -0.94
N ARG A 286 25.77 -0.84 -0.18
CA ARG A 286 24.72 -1.13 0.82
C ARG A 286 23.31 -1.12 0.23
N TRP A 287 23.15 -0.65 -1.03
CA TRP A 287 21.88 -0.71 -1.73
C TRP A 287 21.45 -2.17 -1.93
N VAL A 288 20.21 -2.48 -1.56
CA VAL A 288 19.60 -3.81 -1.75
C VAL A 288 18.60 -3.73 -2.92
N PRO A 289 18.71 -4.61 -3.94
CA PRO A 289 17.74 -4.70 -5.02
C PRO A 289 16.31 -4.94 -4.50
N LEU A 290 15.32 -4.31 -5.13
CA LEU A 290 13.92 -4.45 -4.71
C LEU A 290 13.46 -5.93 -4.72
N ARG A 291 13.92 -6.74 -5.68
CA ARG A 291 13.65 -8.17 -5.75
C ARG A 291 14.10 -8.93 -4.49
N ASP A 292 15.20 -8.51 -3.87
CA ASP A 292 15.74 -9.18 -2.68
C ASP A 292 14.97 -8.73 -1.43
N LEU A 293 14.50 -7.47 -1.39
CA LEU A 293 13.58 -7.01 -0.35
C LEU A 293 12.23 -7.75 -0.42
N PHE A 294 11.66 -7.95 -1.60
CA PHE A 294 10.46 -8.78 -1.79
C PHE A 294 10.67 -10.22 -1.33
N MET A 295 11.85 -10.80 -1.61
CA MET A 295 12.19 -12.16 -1.18
C MET A 295 12.21 -12.25 0.35
N GLN A 296 12.83 -11.30 1.06
CA GLN A 296 12.84 -11.25 2.52
C GLN A 296 11.42 -11.28 3.10
N VAL A 297 10.52 -10.47 2.54
CA VAL A 297 9.12 -10.42 2.98
C VAL A 297 8.41 -11.75 2.69
N TYR A 298 8.58 -12.29 1.48
CA TYR A 298 7.95 -13.56 1.11
C TYR A 298 8.47 -14.74 1.96
N GLU A 299 9.77 -14.83 2.20
CA GLU A 299 10.36 -15.83 3.08
C GLU A 299 9.81 -15.76 4.51
N ARG A 300 9.56 -14.54 5.00
CA ARG A 300 9.03 -14.32 6.33
C ARG A 300 7.56 -14.72 6.48
N TYR A 301 6.71 -14.38 5.51
CA TYR A 301 5.25 -14.45 5.67
C TYR A 301 4.58 -15.51 4.81
N GLN A 302 5.17 -15.94 3.70
CA GLN A 302 4.61 -16.91 2.76
C GLN A 302 3.19 -16.52 2.31
N ARG A 303 3.00 -15.25 1.94
CA ARG A 303 1.74 -14.67 1.46
C ARG A 303 1.95 -14.02 0.09
N PRO A 304 0.89 -13.92 -0.74
CA PRO A 304 0.96 -13.11 -1.95
C PRO A 304 1.37 -11.67 -1.65
N ILE A 305 2.22 -11.12 -2.49
CA ILE A 305 2.77 -9.77 -2.38
C ILE A 305 2.09 -8.86 -3.40
N VAL A 306 1.84 -7.63 -3.02
CA VAL A 306 1.44 -6.52 -3.89
C VAL A 306 2.42 -5.37 -3.66
N LEU A 307 2.99 -4.80 -4.71
CA LEU A 307 3.62 -3.49 -4.61
C LEU A 307 2.49 -2.46 -4.57
N SER A 308 2.05 -2.13 -3.35
CA SER A 308 0.82 -1.38 -3.11
C SER A 308 0.98 0.12 -3.29
N GLU A 309 2.22 0.62 -3.31
CA GLU A 309 2.54 2.00 -3.70
C GLU A 309 3.94 2.06 -4.28
N THR A 310 4.06 2.78 -5.41
CA THR A 310 5.34 3.18 -5.98
C THR A 310 5.19 4.35 -6.94
N SER A 311 6.11 5.30 -6.89
CA SER A 311 6.30 6.36 -7.87
C SER A 311 7.67 7.02 -7.68
N HIS A 312 8.00 7.93 -8.59
CA HIS A 312 9.15 8.83 -8.53
C HIS A 312 8.69 10.23 -8.94
N PRO A 313 9.13 11.30 -8.30
CA PRO A 313 8.83 12.65 -8.75
C PRO A 313 9.69 13.08 -9.95
N GLY A 314 9.18 13.99 -10.76
CA GLY A 314 9.93 14.67 -11.81
C GLY A 314 10.25 13.79 -13.02
N GLU A 315 11.42 14.03 -13.62
CA GLU A 315 11.80 13.45 -14.92
C GLU A 315 12.28 12.00 -14.85
N ASP A 316 12.61 11.48 -13.66
CA ASP A 316 13.11 10.11 -13.49
C ASP A 316 12.01 9.04 -13.45
N ARG A 317 10.73 9.43 -13.52
CA ARG A 317 9.58 8.48 -13.56
C ARG A 317 9.73 7.36 -14.59
N PRO A 318 10.16 7.63 -15.84
CA PRO A 318 10.37 6.57 -16.85
C PRO A 318 11.46 5.57 -16.46
N LEU A 319 12.55 6.04 -15.85
CA LEU A 319 13.62 5.17 -15.39
C LEU A 319 13.18 4.33 -14.18
N TRP A 320 12.46 4.97 -13.26
CA TRP A 320 11.92 4.30 -12.08
C TRP A 320 10.99 3.15 -12.43
N ILE A 321 10.03 3.37 -13.33
CA ILE A 321 9.08 2.31 -13.68
C ILE A 321 9.75 1.15 -14.43
N ARG A 322 10.80 1.41 -15.22
CA ARG A 322 11.60 0.36 -15.83
C ARG A 322 12.36 -0.44 -14.78
N PHE A 323 12.99 0.22 -13.80
CA PHE A 323 13.63 -0.43 -12.66
C PHE A 323 12.63 -1.33 -11.89
N VAL A 324 11.48 -0.78 -11.50
CA VAL A 324 10.42 -1.55 -10.81
C VAL A 324 9.96 -2.74 -11.64
N GLY A 325 9.81 -2.57 -12.94
CA GLY A 325 9.42 -3.64 -13.86
C GLY A 325 10.44 -4.77 -13.94
N ASP A 326 11.71 -4.46 -14.06
CA ASP A 326 12.80 -5.44 -14.14
C ASP A 326 12.93 -6.25 -12.84
N GLU A 327 12.86 -5.57 -11.70
CA GLU A 327 12.89 -6.20 -10.38
C GLU A 327 11.67 -7.11 -10.15
N SER A 328 10.49 -6.66 -10.56
CA SER A 328 9.24 -7.43 -10.48
C SER A 328 9.27 -8.67 -11.38
N ALA A 329 9.78 -8.53 -12.60
CA ALA A 329 9.98 -9.66 -13.50
C ALA A 329 10.92 -10.73 -12.91
N ALA A 330 11.98 -10.31 -12.21
CA ALA A 330 12.89 -11.20 -11.54
C ALA A 330 12.22 -11.99 -10.40
N VAL A 331 11.34 -11.34 -9.63
CA VAL A 331 10.54 -11.96 -8.55
C VAL A 331 9.56 -12.98 -9.12
N ILE A 332 8.83 -12.62 -10.17
CA ILE A 332 7.86 -13.51 -10.84
C ILE A 332 8.56 -14.75 -11.39
N ARG A 333 9.72 -14.59 -12.06
CA ARG A 333 10.51 -15.73 -12.57
C ARG A 333 10.99 -16.69 -11.47
N LYS A 334 11.16 -16.20 -10.23
CA LYS A 334 11.47 -17.04 -9.06
C LYS A 334 10.24 -17.75 -8.47
N GLY A 335 9.05 -17.54 -9.05
CA GLY A 335 7.79 -18.16 -8.60
C GLY A 335 7.18 -17.50 -7.36
N ILE A 336 7.64 -16.32 -6.96
CA ILE A 336 7.03 -15.56 -5.87
C ILE A 336 5.73 -14.93 -6.39
N PRO A 337 4.59 -15.09 -5.69
CA PRO A 337 3.31 -14.58 -6.11
C PRO A 337 3.22 -13.06 -5.92
N LEU A 338 3.79 -12.30 -6.85
CA LEU A 338 3.55 -10.85 -6.98
C LEU A 338 2.26 -10.67 -7.78
N TRP A 339 1.21 -10.15 -7.12
CA TRP A 339 -0.15 -10.09 -7.68
C TRP A 339 -0.55 -8.74 -8.22
N GLY A 340 0.24 -7.70 -7.98
CA GLY A 340 -0.01 -6.39 -8.56
C GLY A 340 1.05 -5.36 -8.25
N ILE A 341 1.02 -4.29 -9.06
CA ILE A 341 1.81 -3.08 -8.89
C ILE A 341 0.86 -1.88 -8.98
N CYS A 342 0.80 -1.08 -7.91
CA CYS A 342 -0.02 0.12 -7.83
C CYS A 342 0.84 1.38 -8.02
N LEU A 343 0.56 2.13 -9.08
CA LEU A 343 1.13 3.45 -9.30
C LEU A 343 0.47 4.43 -8.33
N TYR A 344 1.24 4.98 -7.38
CA TYR A 344 0.70 5.82 -6.31
C TYR A 344 1.56 7.07 -6.11
N PRO A 345 1.02 8.28 -6.39
CA PRO A 345 -0.31 8.52 -6.93
C PRO A 345 -0.37 8.31 -8.45
N ILE A 346 -1.53 7.90 -8.97
CA ILE A 346 -1.74 7.78 -10.43
C ILE A 346 -1.96 9.13 -11.09
N ILE A 347 -2.57 10.07 -10.40
CA ILE A 347 -2.70 11.49 -10.75
C ILE A 347 -1.84 12.31 -9.79
N ASP A 348 -1.21 13.36 -10.28
CA ASP A 348 -0.34 14.20 -9.47
C ASP A 348 -1.07 14.84 -8.28
N ARG A 349 -0.29 15.17 -7.26
CA ARG A 349 -0.75 15.78 -6.02
C ARG A 349 0.25 16.83 -5.52
N PRO A 350 -0.21 17.81 -4.73
CA PRO A 350 0.69 18.74 -4.06
C PRO A 350 1.35 18.12 -2.82
N ASP A 351 2.27 18.90 -2.23
CA ASP A 351 2.86 18.57 -0.92
C ASP A 351 1.80 18.36 0.17
N TRP A 352 2.08 17.46 1.11
CA TRP A 352 1.12 17.06 2.15
C TRP A 352 0.81 18.13 3.19
N ASP A 353 1.73 19.03 3.40
CA ASP A 353 1.59 20.03 4.46
C ASP A 353 1.31 21.42 3.91
N HIS A 354 2.05 21.83 2.88
CA HIS A 354 1.92 23.17 2.30
C HIS A 354 0.87 23.26 1.18
N LEU A 355 0.47 22.11 0.60
CA LEU A 355 -0.35 22.01 -0.62
C LEU A 355 0.28 22.70 -1.84
N ASP A 356 1.60 22.87 -1.80
CA ASP A 356 2.47 23.49 -2.80
C ASP A 356 3.94 23.13 -2.46
N PRO A 357 4.81 22.76 -3.43
CA PRO A 357 4.51 22.57 -4.86
C PRO A 357 3.77 21.26 -5.18
N TRP A 358 3.35 21.10 -6.43
CA TRP A 358 2.89 19.84 -6.99
C TRP A 358 4.10 18.96 -7.30
N HIS A 359 4.03 17.66 -6.95
CA HIS A 359 5.19 16.78 -6.94
C HIS A 359 5.61 16.25 -8.32
N GLN A 360 4.72 16.34 -9.32
CA GLN A 360 4.94 15.72 -10.64
C GLN A 360 5.28 14.22 -10.53
N ALA A 361 4.51 13.50 -9.73
CA ALA A 361 4.73 12.07 -9.45
C ALA A 361 3.69 11.15 -10.11
N GLY A 362 2.63 11.71 -10.66
CA GLY A 362 1.56 10.97 -11.33
C GLY A 362 1.93 10.48 -12.74
N LEU A 363 1.12 9.58 -13.27
CA LEU A 363 1.08 9.29 -14.70
C LEU A 363 0.40 10.44 -15.45
N TRP A 364 -0.57 11.09 -14.81
CA TRP A 364 -1.15 12.36 -15.23
C TRP A 364 -0.74 13.46 -14.25
N ASP A 365 -0.06 14.47 -14.78
CA ASP A 365 0.30 15.68 -14.05
C ASP A 365 -0.90 16.64 -13.94
N ALA A 366 -0.89 17.51 -12.93
CA ALA A 366 -1.74 18.69 -12.91
C ALA A 366 -1.14 19.77 -13.83
N GLU A 367 -1.98 20.46 -14.60
CA GLU A 367 -1.53 21.63 -15.38
C GLU A 367 -1.24 22.79 -14.43
N VAL A 368 0.03 23.18 -14.36
CA VAL A 368 0.50 24.27 -13.52
C VAL A 368 1.08 25.41 -14.39
N SER A 369 1.01 26.65 -13.89
CA SER A 369 1.68 27.80 -14.50
C SER A 369 3.21 27.70 -14.40
N ALA A 370 3.93 28.64 -15.00
CA ALA A 370 5.39 28.71 -14.89
C ALA A 370 5.86 28.91 -13.44
N GLU A 371 5.01 29.44 -12.58
CA GLU A 371 5.25 29.64 -11.15
C GLU A 371 4.87 28.39 -10.30
N GLY A 372 4.41 27.30 -10.95
CA GLY A 372 4.03 26.05 -10.27
C GLY A 372 2.62 26.04 -9.69
N VAL A 373 1.81 27.06 -9.93
CA VAL A 373 0.44 27.17 -9.42
C VAL A 373 -0.54 26.50 -10.38
N VAL A 374 -1.49 25.73 -9.85
CA VAL A 374 -2.57 25.13 -10.65
C VAL A 374 -3.38 26.19 -11.37
N THR A 375 -3.60 25.99 -12.66
CA THR A 375 -4.20 26.99 -13.54
C THR A 375 -5.73 27.04 -13.48
N GLN A 376 -6.35 25.98 -12.98
CA GLN A 376 -7.82 25.86 -12.86
C GLN A 376 -8.23 24.90 -11.75
N ASP A 377 -9.47 25.01 -11.27
CA ASP A 377 -10.08 24.09 -10.30
C ASP A 377 -11.36 23.47 -10.92
N PRO A 378 -11.45 22.14 -11.04
CA PRO A 378 -10.42 21.13 -10.73
C PRO A 378 -9.21 21.19 -11.68
N PRO A 379 -8.02 20.70 -11.22
CA PRO A 379 -6.80 20.70 -12.05
C PRO A 379 -6.97 19.88 -13.33
N ARG A 380 -6.59 20.44 -14.47
CA ARG A 380 -6.57 19.70 -15.73
C ARG A 380 -5.50 18.62 -15.71
N ARG A 381 -5.83 17.42 -16.17
CA ARG A 381 -4.92 16.28 -16.31
C ARG A 381 -4.07 16.42 -17.57
N VAL A 382 -2.77 16.26 -17.42
CA VAL A 382 -1.80 16.22 -18.53
C VAL A 382 -1.03 14.92 -18.46
N LEU A 383 -1.22 14.06 -19.46
CA LEU A 383 -0.51 12.78 -19.53
C LEU A 383 1.00 13.02 -19.67
N ASN A 384 1.82 12.46 -18.78
CA ASN A 384 3.27 12.45 -18.93
C ASN A 384 3.67 11.42 -19.99
N GLN A 385 3.95 11.88 -21.20
CA GLN A 385 4.21 11.03 -22.36
C GLN A 385 5.42 10.09 -22.14
N PRO A 386 6.60 10.56 -21.67
CA PRO A 386 7.74 9.68 -21.43
C PRO A 386 7.44 8.58 -20.41
N TYR A 387 6.71 8.90 -19.34
CA TYR A 387 6.30 7.92 -18.34
C TYR A 387 5.29 6.93 -18.94
N ALA A 388 4.31 7.40 -19.69
CA ALA A 388 3.30 6.56 -20.34
C ALA A 388 3.92 5.55 -21.33
N GLU A 389 4.91 5.98 -22.12
CA GLU A 389 5.65 5.10 -23.03
C GLU A 389 6.44 4.04 -22.25
N ALA A 390 7.20 4.45 -21.24
CA ALA A 390 7.94 3.53 -20.38
C ALA A 390 7.02 2.50 -19.70
N LEU A 391 5.86 2.94 -19.20
CA LEU A 391 4.87 2.05 -18.58
C LEU A 391 4.36 0.99 -19.56
N ARG A 392 4.01 1.37 -20.79
CA ARG A 392 3.56 0.42 -21.82
C ARG A 392 4.63 -0.62 -22.16
N ASP A 393 5.89 -0.20 -22.28
CA ASP A 393 7.02 -1.12 -22.54
C ASP A 393 7.18 -2.12 -21.40
N VAL A 394 7.11 -1.66 -20.15
CA VAL A 394 7.22 -2.50 -18.96
C VAL A 394 6.03 -3.45 -18.85
N GLN A 395 4.81 -3.00 -19.14
CA GLN A 395 3.62 -3.85 -19.16
C GLN A 395 3.78 -5.00 -20.14
N ALA A 396 4.28 -4.71 -21.35
CA ALA A 396 4.53 -5.74 -22.37
C ALA A 396 5.61 -6.76 -21.92
N ALA A 397 6.69 -6.28 -21.34
CA ALA A 397 7.77 -7.14 -20.84
C ALA A 397 7.34 -8.05 -19.68
N LEU A 398 6.56 -7.51 -18.74
CA LEU A 398 6.04 -8.29 -17.61
C LEU A 398 5.01 -9.34 -18.02
N ALA A 399 4.15 -9.05 -18.98
CA ALA A 399 3.19 -10.02 -19.52
C ALA A 399 3.90 -11.26 -20.10
N LEU A 400 5.03 -11.07 -20.77
CA LEU A 400 5.88 -12.17 -21.28
C LEU A 400 6.50 -12.98 -20.13
N ALA A 401 6.95 -12.34 -19.05
CA ALA A 401 7.51 -13.03 -17.89
C ALA A 401 6.46 -13.89 -17.17
N GLN A 402 5.23 -13.40 -17.04
CA GLN A 402 4.11 -14.11 -16.42
C GLN A 402 3.70 -15.36 -17.22
N THR A 403 3.62 -15.25 -18.56
CA THR A 403 3.28 -16.38 -19.44
C THR A 403 4.36 -17.47 -19.45
N ALA A 404 5.64 -17.10 -19.39
CA ALA A 404 6.74 -18.05 -19.33
C ALA A 404 6.70 -18.88 -18.04
N THR A 405 6.28 -18.32 -16.92
CA THR A 405 6.19 -18.99 -15.63
C THR A 405 5.01 -19.96 -15.56
N THR A 406 3.87 -19.65 -16.16
CA THR A 406 2.70 -20.53 -16.25
C THR A 406 2.91 -21.71 -17.20
N GLY A 407 3.74 -21.56 -18.24
CA GLY A 407 4.09 -22.65 -19.19
C GLY A 407 5.01 -23.73 -18.61
N ILE A 408 5.81 -23.43 -17.59
CA ILE A 408 6.74 -24.38 -16.97
C ILE A 408 6.03 -25.35 -16.00
N THR A 409 4.89 -24.97 -15.45
CA THR A 409 4.12 -25.79 -14.51
C THR A 409 3.33 -26.92 -15.14
N VAL A 410 3.16 -26.96 -16.46
CA VAL A 410 2.34 -27.97 -17.17
C VAL A 410 3.16 -29.14 -17.74
N SER A 411 4.48 -29.02 -17.85
CA SER A 411 5.32 -30.06 -18.46
C SER A 411 6.04 -31.01 -17.47
N GLY A 412 5.74 -30.95 -16.18
CA GLY A 412 6.44 -31.67 -15.11
C GLY A 412 5.69 -32.80 -14.41
N LEU A 413 4.52 -33.25 -14.90
CA LEU A 413 3.78 -34.38 -14.30
C LEU A 413 3.37 -35.38 -15.37
N GLY A 414 4.15 -36.47 -15.45
CA GLY A 414 3.58 -37.70 -15.98
C GLY A 414 4.40 -38.48 -17.01
N ASP A 415 5.49 -39.12 -16.62
CA ASP A 415 5.83 -40.41 -17.22
C ASP A 415 5.53 -41.54 -16.20
N PRO A 416 4.71 -42.54 -16.56
CA PRO A 416 4.40 -43.62 -15.65
C PRO A 416 5.59 -44.59 -15.59
N ILE A 417 6.04 -44.90 -14.37
CA ILE A 417 7.05 -45.93 -14.10
C ILE A 417 6.57 -47.27 -14.70
N PRO A 418 7.36 -47.95 -15.54
CA PRO A 418 6.98 -49.27 -16.03
C PRO A 418 7.01 -50.30 -14.90
N LYS A 419 5.89 -50.99 -14.70
CA LYS A 419 5.79 -52.13 -13.81
C LYS A 419 6.72 -53.25 -14.32
N ARG A 420 7.71 -53.65 -13.49
CA ARG A 420 8.41 -54.91 -13.70
C ARG A 420 7.48 -56.06 -13.41
N VAL A 421 7.33 -56.91 -14.43
CA VAL A 421 6.72 -58.23 -14.32
C VAL A 421 7.71 -59.18 -13.64
N GLN A 422 7.29 -59.85 -12.61
CA GLN A 422 7.59 -61.25 -12.28
C GLN A 422 6.29 -61.93 -11.98
#